data_ad8cac83df57f3d5c7f43d7b2e8103b1
#
_entry.id   ad8cac83df57f3d5c7f43d7b2e8103b1
#
_cell.length_a   1.000
_cell.length_b   1.000
_cell.length_c   1.000
_cell.angle_alpha   90.00
_cell.angle_beta   90.00
_cell.angle_gamma   90.00
#
_symmetry.space_group_name_H-M   'P 1'
#
loop_
_entity.id
_entity.type
_entity.pdbx_description
1 polymer ?
#
loop_
_entity_poly.entity_id
_entity_poly.type
_entity_poly.pdbx_seq_one_letter_code
_entity_poly.pdbx_strand_id
1 'polypeptide(L)'
;APSMMVFGASWLTIFVGSLMATDRNSSFLMRLLSTPLRSVDYILGYSIPVLPLALLQGIASFATAMIFGLSLNLGTFYALLVLIPVALLFISLGLLLGSAFSSSNAVSGFGTILVNATVFLSGAVLPIEMIGGGFEAFCNALPFAHAAKAVQLALAQDLNSLLLHLFWVLLYAFLFFIPSVWIFKKRMKG
;
A
#
# COMPACT_ATOMS: atom_id res chain seq x y z
N ALA A 1 -10.53 -10.87 9.15
CA ALA A 1 -9.29 -10.26 9.68
C ALA A 1 -8.31 -9.85 8.56
N PRO A 2 -7.90 -10.71 7.59
CA PRO A 2 -6.88 -10.37 6.57
C PRO A 2 -7.21 -9.12 5.76
N SER A 3 -8.41 -9.05 5.21
CA SER A 3 -8.84 -7.92 4.38
C SER A 3 -8.90 -6.60 5.15
N MET A 4 -9.20 -6.63 6.47
CA MET A 4 -9.17 -5.45 7.33
C MET A 4 -7.75 -4.93 7.55
N MET A 5 -6.75 -5.81 7.57
CA MET A 5 -5.35 -5.40 7.63
C MET A 5 -4.90 -4.69 6.35
N VAL A 6 -5.33 -5.23 5.20
CA VAL A 6 -5.08 -4.60 3.89
C VAL A 6 -5.80 -3.27 3.78
N PHE A 7 -7.04 -3.19 4.26
CA PHE A 7 -7.77 -1.91 4.35
C PHE A 7 -7.02 -0.91 5.22
N GLY A 8 -6.58 -1.32 6.41
CA GLY A 8 -5.75 -0.46 7.25
C GLY A 8 -4.48 0.01 6.54
N ALA A 9 -3.75 -0.90 5.86
CA ALA A 9 -2.56 -0.55 5.10
C ALA A 9 -2.86 0.42 3.93
N SER A 10 -4.06 0.40 3.35
CA SER A 10 -4.43 1.29 2.25
C SER A 10 -4.44 2.78 2.65
N TRP A 11 -4.60 3.11 3.93
CA TRP A 11 -4.49 4.48 4.45
C TRP A 11 -3.09 5.07 4.29
N LEU A 12 -2.05 4.22 4.18
CA LEU A 12 -0.69 4.66 3.87
C LEU A 12 -0.62 5.39 2.53
N THR A 13 -1.51 5.07 1.58
CA THR A 13 -1.63 5.77 0.31
C THR A 13 -1.93 7.26 0.50
N ILE A 14 -2.91 7.58 1.35
CA ILE A 14 -3.27 8.98 1.65
C ILE A 14 -2.15 9.64 2.44
N PHE A 15 -1.64 8.95 3.46
CA PHE A 15 -0.61 9.50 4.34
C PHE A 15 0.64 9.91 3.56
N VAL A 16 1.25 8.98 2.82
CA VAL A 16 2.48 9.23 2.05
C VAL A 16 2.25 10.24 0.92
N GLY A 17 1.15 10.08 0.19
CA GLY A 17 0.83 10.97 -0.92
C GLY A 17 0.58 12.41 -0.47
N SER A 18 -0.15 12.60 0.63
CA SER A 18 -0.41 13.93 1.21
C SER A 18 0.85 14.57 1.77
N LEU A 19 1.68 13.79 2.47
CA LEU A 19 2.97 14.24 2.98
C LEU A 19 3.84 14.77 1.82
N MET A 20 4.00 13.97 0.77
CA MET A 20 4.77 14.35 -0.40
C MET A 20 4.21 15.59 -1.13
N ALA A 21 2.88 15.69 -1.26
CA ALA A 21 2.23 16.86 -1.89
C ALA A 21 2.38 18.14 -1.04
N THR A 22 2.36 18.01 0.29
CA THR A 22 2.57 19.12 1.24
C THR A 22 4.02 19.62 1.18
N ASP A 23 4.98 18.71 1.27
CA ASP A 23 6.40 19.06 1.26
C ASP A 23 6.82 19.71 -0.06
N ARG A 24 6.19 19.29 -1.16
CA ARG A 24 6.46 19.88 -2.47
C ARG A 24 6.06 21.35 -2.60
N ASN A 25 5.08 21.79 -1.83
CA ASN A 25 4.65 23.19 -1.79
C ASN A 25 5.39 24.01 -0.72
N SER A 26 6.32 23.38 0.00
CA SER A 26 7.08 24.02 1.07
C SER A 26 8.47 24.47 0.61
N SER A 27 9.06 25.42 1.32
CA SER A 27 10.45 25.83 1.15
C SER A 27 11.45 24.71 1.43
N PHE A 28 11.01 23.65 2.09
CA PHE A 28 11.82 22.47 2.41
C PHE A 28 12.27 21.77 1.12
N LEU A 29 11.38 21.54 0.18
CA LEU A 29 11.73 20.90 -1.09
C LEU A 29 12.73 21.77 -1.90
N MET A 30 12.54 23.11 -1.92
CA MET A 30 13.46 24.00 -2.62
C MET A 30 14.89 23.91 -2.07
N ARG A 31 15.03 23.77 -0.76
CA ARG A 31 16.35 23.58 -0.11
C ARG A 31 16.93 22.20 -0.43
N LEU A 32 16.09 21.20 -0.48
CA LEU A 32 16.49 19.84 -0.75
C LEU A 32 16.93 19.67 -2.23
N LEU A 33 16.29 20.38 -3.16
CA LEU A 33 16.65 20.41 -4.58
C LEU A 33 18.01 21.07 -4.87
N SER A 34 18.52 21.89 -3.94
CA SER A 34 19.89 22.42 -4.02
C SER A 34 20.97 21.40 -3.65
N THR A 35 20.59 20.20 -3.19
CA THR A 35 21.51 19.11 -2.88
C THR A 35 21.63 18.13 -4.08
N PRO A 36 22.74 17.42 -4.25
CA PRO A 36 22.96 16.50 -5.38
C PRO A 36 22.20 15.17 -5.23
N LEU A 37 20.96 15.20 -4.72
CA LEU A 37 20.10 14.02 -4.54
C LEU A 37 19.43 13.63 -5.83
N ARG A 38 19.29 12.32 -6.04
CA ARG A 38 18.54 11.76 -7.16
C ARG A 38 17.05 11.67 -6.82
N SER A 39 16.18 11.72 -7.84
CA SER A 39 14.73 11.59 -7.64
C SER A 39 14.33 10.30 -6.91
N VAL A 40 15.12 9.23 -7.06
CA VAL A 40 14.92 7.96 -6.36
C VAL A 40 15.19 8.09 -4.87
N ASP A 41 16.25 8.81 -4.47
CA ASP A 41 16.62 9.00 -3.07
C ASP A 41 15.51 9.73 -2.32
N TYR A 42 14.86 10.69 -3.00
CA TYR A 42 13.69 11.39 -2.50
C TYR A 42 12.53 10.45 -2.20
N ILE A 43 12.17 9.65 -3.19
CA ILE A 43 11.03 8.74 -3.09
C ILE A 43 11.30 7.66 -2.05
N LEU A 44 12.53 7.15 -1.96
CA LEU A 44 12.93 6.23 -0.89
C LEU A 44 12.88 6.89 0.49
N GLY A 45 13.24 8.19 0.57
CA GLY A 45 13.15 8.98 1.81
C GLY A 45 11.72 9.08 2.37
N TYR A 46 10.69 9.06 1.50
CA TYR A 46 9.30 8.96 1.96
C TYR A 46 8.86 7.52 2.26
N SER A 47 9.41 6.54 1.55
CA SER A 47 8.99 5.14 1.69
C SER A 47 9.52 4.48 2.95
N ILE A 48 10.82 4.63 3.22
CA ILE A 48 11.51 3.91 4.30
C ILE A 48 10.96 4.27 5.70
N PRO A 49 10.73 5.55 6.04
CA PRO A 49 10.21 5.91 7.38
C PRO A 49 8.78 5.45 7.63
N VAL A 50 8.02 5.16 6.58
CA VAL A 50 6.63 4.72 6.69
C VAL A 50 6.50 3.21 6.92
N LEU A 51 7.51 2.42 6.57
CA LEU A 51 7.49 0.97 6.81
C LEU A 51 7.35 0.60 8.30
N PRO A 52 8.08 1.20 9.25
CA PRO A 52 7.84 0.97 10.67
C PRO A 52 6.41 1.30 11.11
N LEU A 53 5.80 2.35 10.56
CA LEU A 53 4.42 2.71 10.84
C LEU A 53 3.45 1.63 10.34
N ALA A 54 3.70 1.08 9.16
CA ALA A 54 2.91 -0.04 8.61
C ALA A 54 3.01 -1.28 9.50
N LEU A 55 4.20 -1.60 10.01
CA LEU A 55 4.40 -2.72 10.93
C LEU A 55 3.69 -2.49 12.28
N LEU A 56 3.78 -1.29 12.85
CA LEU A 56 3.05 -0.92 14.07
C LEU A 56 1.54 -1.08 13.89
N GLN A 57 1.00 -0.63 12.76
CA GLN A 57 -0.41 -0.80 12.41
C GLN A 57 -0.77 -2.28 12.29
N GLY A 58 0.08 -3.09 11.65
CA GLY A 58 -0.09 -4.54 11.56
C GLY A 58 -0.12 -5.20 12.94
N ILE A 59 0.83 -4.86 13.81
CA ILE A 59 0.90 -5.36 15.19
C ILE A 59 -0.38 -4.98 15.96
N ALA A 60 -0.84 -3.73 15.86
CA ALA A 60 -2.06 -3.28 16.51
C ALA A 60 -3.30 -4.05 16.00
N SER A 61 -3.38 -4.29 14.69
CA SER A 61 -4.45 -5.08 14.06
C SER A 61 -4.44 -6.54 14.54
N PHE A 62 -3.25 -7.16 14.68
CA PHE A 62 -3.12 -8.51 15.23
C PHE A 62 -3.46 -8.54 16.72
N ALA A 63 -3.00 -7.58 17.50
CA ALA A 63 -3.34 -7.48 18.93
C ALA A 63 -4.86 -7.41 19.10
N THR A 64 -5.55 -6.61 18.29
CA THR A 64 -7.01 -6.55 18.27
C THR A 64 -7.62 -7.91 17.90
N ALA A 65 -7.12 -8.55 16.84
CA ALA A 65 -7.62 -9.85 16.39
C ALA A 65 -7.41 -10.96 17.44
N MET A 66 -6.37 -10.89 18.25
CA MET A 66 -6.11 -11.81 19.39
C MET A 66 -7.18 -11.68 20.47
N ILE A 67 -7.66 -10.48 20.76
CA ILE A 67 -8.79 -10.27 21.71
C ILE A 67 -10.04 -11.00 21.20
N PHE A 68 -10.21 -11.11 19.89
CA PHE A 68 -11.32 -11.85 19.25
C PHE A 68 -11.01 -13.33 18.98
N GLY A 69 -9.97 -13.89 19.61
CA GLY A 69 -9.69 -15.33 19.59
C GLY A 69 -8.70 -15.78 18.51
N LEU A 70 -7.99 -14.90 17.83
CA LEU A 70 -6.90 -15.28 16.95
C LEU A 70 -5.73 -15.84 17.78
N SER A 71 -5.34 -17.10 17.55
CA SER A 71 -4.19 -17.70 18.21
C SER A 71 -2.87 -17.20 17.61
N LEU A 72 -1.89 -16.92 18.49
CA LEU A 72 -0.51 -16.68 18.05
C LEU A 72 0.09 -18.00 17.55
N ASN A 73 0.39 -18.02 16.27
CA ASN A 73 1.05 -19.15 15.61
C ASN A 73 2.05 -18.64 14.56
N LEU A 74 2.78 -19.57 13.91
CA LEU A 74 3.71 -19.22 12.84
C LEU A 74 3.03 -18.45 11.68
N GLY A 75 1.76 -18.73 11.41
CA GLY A 75 0.98 -18.00 10.40
C GLY A 75 0.83 -16.51 10.71
N THR A 76 0.67 -16.15 12.01
CA THR A 76 0.64 -14.74 12.43
C THR A 76 1.96 -14.04 12.15
N PHE A 77 3.08 -14.72 12.37
CA PHE A 77 4.41 -14.18 12.06
C PHE A 77 4.60 -14.00 10.53
N TYR A 78 4.22 -15.01 9.73
CA TYR A 78 4.26 -14.88 8.27
C TYR A 78 3.37 -13.76 7.76
N ALA A 79 2.19 -13.59 8.33
CA ALA A 79 1.29 -12.50 7.95
C ALA A 79 1.87 -11.12 8.27
N LEU A 80 2.60 -10.96 9.39
CA LEU A 80 3.35 -9.72 9.69
C LEU A 80 4.44 -9.45 8.65
N LEU A 81 5.17 -10.47 8.20
CA LEU A 81 6.18 -10.32 7.16
C LEU A 81 5.54 -9.93 5.81
N VAL A 82 4.40 -10.50 5.48
CA VAL A 82 3.65 -10.21 4.24
C VAL A 82 3.09 -8.79 4.24
N LEU A 83 2.87 -8.19 5.41
CA LEU A 83 2.47 -6.77 5.47
C LEU A 83 3.53 -5.82 4.92
N ILE A 84 4.81 -6.20 4.90
CA ILE A 84 5.87 -5.35 4.32
C ILE A 84 5.65 -5.13 2.81
N PRO A 85 5.56 -6.17 1.96
CA PRO A 85 5.26 -5.98 0.54
C PRO A 85 3.88 -5.36 0.29
N VAL A 86 2.87 -5.65 1.12
CA VAL A 86 1.56 -5.01 1.04
C VAL A 86 1.67 -3.50 1.35
N ALA A 87 2.43 -3.11 2.37
CA ALA A 87 2.69 -1.71 2.67
C ALA A 87 3.44 -1.01 1.52
N LEU A 88 4.45 -1.66 0.94
CA LEU A 88 5.16 -1.12 -0.23
C LEU A 88 4.24 -0.86 -1.42
N LEU A 89 3.25 -1.71 -1.67
CA LEU A 89 2.23 -1.49 -2.69
C LEU A 89 1.46 -0.18 -2.44
N PHE A 90 0.92 0.01 -1.24
CA PHE A 90 0.13 1.20 -0.91
C PHE A 90 0.97 2.47 -0.78
N ILE A 91 2.20 2.36 -0.27
CA ILE A 91 3.18 3.45 -0.28
C ILE A 91 3.47 3.89 -1.71
N SER A 92 3.75 2.94 -2.62
CA SER A 92 4.04 3.24 -4.03
C SER A 92 2.85 3.91 -4.73
N LEU A 93 1.62 3.48 -4.42
CA LEU A 93 0.40 4.10 -4.91
C LEU A 93 0.24 5.53 -4.36
N GLY A 94 0.54 5.74 -3.07
CA GLY A 94 0.57 7.07 -2.44
C GLY A 94 1.59 8.01 -3.07
N LEU A 95 2.80 7.51 -3.32
CA LEU A 95 3.85 8.26 -4.01
C LEU A 95 3.45 8.65 -5.44
N LEU A 96 2.75 7.76 -6.13
CA LEU A 96 2.21 8.06 -7.46
C LEU A 96 1.20 9.21 -7.40
N LEU A 97 0.26 9.17 -6.45
CA LEU A 97 -0.69 10.27 -6.24
C LEU A 97 0.01 11.57 -5.84
N GLY A 98 0.94 11.52 -4.88
CA GLY A 98 1.70 12.69 -4.43
C GLY A 98 2.59 13.28 -5.52
N SER A 99 3.08 12.45 -6.46
CA SER A 99 3.81 12.92 -7.65
C SER A 99 2.89 13.53 -8.68
N ALA A 100 1.68 12.96 -8.88
CA ALA A 100 0.73 13.37 -9.89
C ALA A 100 -0.03 14.65 -9.50
N PHE A 101 -0.43 14.79 -8.25
CA PHE A 101 -1.21 15.93 -7.76
C PHE A 101 -0.35 16.96 -7.03
N SER A 102 -0.68 18.25 -7.18
CA SER A 102 0.04 19.36 -6.53
C SER A 102 -0.56 19.74 -5.18
N SER A 103 -1.76 19.29 -4.87
CA SER A 103 -2.52 19.64 -3.68
C SER A 103 -2.73 18.43 -2.80
N SER A 104 -2.44 18.56 -1.50
CA SER A 104 -2.73 17.54 -0.50
C SER A 104 -4.22 17.20 -0.45
N ASN A 105 -5.10 18.17 -0.67
CA ASN A 105 -6.55 17.94 -0.72
C ASN A 105 -6.96 17.06 -1.90
N ALA A 106 -6.33 17.26 -3.08
CA ALA A 106 -6.58 16.39 -4.24
C ALA A 106 -6.08 14.96 -3.97
N VAL A 107 -4.87 14.81 -3.39
CA VAL A 107 -4.34 13.49 -2.99
C VAL A 107 -5.27 12.80 -2.01
N SER A 108 -5.76 13.52 -0.99
CA SER A 108 -6.68 12.97 0.01
C SER A 108 -8.01 12.56 -0.63
N GLY A 109 -8.56 13.36 -1.53
CA GLY A 109 -9.81 13.05 -2.23
C GLY A 109 -9.70 11.78 -3.08
N PHE A 110 -8.72 11.72 -3.99
CA PHE A 110 -8.49 10.53 -4.81
C PHE A 110 -8.06 9.32 -3.96
N GLY A 111 -7.21 9.53 -2.95
CA GLY A 111 -6.79 8.50 -2.03
C GLY A 111 -7.97 7.89 -1.26
N THR A 112 -8.93 8.70 -0.82
CA THR A 112 -10.14 8.22 -0.15
C THR A 112 -10.97 7.33 -1.07
N ILE A 113 -11.10 7.68 -2.35
CA ILE A 113 -11.79 6.84 -3.33
C ILE A 113 -11.07 5.48 -3.44
N LEU A 114 -9.75 5.47 -3.55
CA LEU A 114 -8.94 4.25 -3.64
C LEU A 114 -9.02 3.40 -2.36
N VAL A 115 -8.95 4.03 -1.19
CA VAL A 115 -9.09 3.33 0.10
C VAL A 115 -10.45 2.67 0.22
N ASN A 116 -11.54 3.37 -0.13
CA ASN A 116 -12.87 2.79 -0.13
C ASN A 116 -13.01 1.68 -1.18
N ALA A 117 -12.48 1.88 -2.39
CA ALA A 117 -12.44 0.85 -3.41
C ALA A 117 -11.71 -0.41 -2.94
N THR A 118 -10.62 -0.26 -2.19
CA THR A 118 -9.86 -1.39 -1.62
C THR A 118 -10.74 -2.28 -0.74
N VAL A 119 -11.67 -1.72 0.03
CA VAL A 119 -12.60 -2.48 0.88
C VAL A 119 -13.43 -3.47 0.05
N PHE A 120 -13.98 -3.01 -1.08
CA PHE A 120 -14.80 -3.85 -1.96
C PHE A 120 -13.93 -4.80 -2.79
N LEU A 121 -12.83 -4.30 -3.35
CA LEU A 121 -11.97 -5.04 -4.28
C LEU A 121 -11.04 -6.05 -3.59
N SER A 122 -10.85 -5.94 -2.28
CA SER A 122 -10.10 -6.92 -1.48
C SER A 122 -10.96 -8.04 -0.89
N GLY A 123 -12.29 -7.98 -1.11
CA GLY A 123 -13.21 -8.95 -0.50
C GLY A 123 -13.42 -8.75 1.01
N ALA A 124 -13.19 -7.54 1.54
CA ALA A 124 -13.32 -7.26 2.97
C ALA A 124 -14.79 -7.27 3.44
N VAL A 125 -15.70 -6.78 2.62
CA VAL A 125 -17.13 -6.67 2.92
C VAL A 125 -17.89 -7.89 2.40
N LEU A 126 -17.64 -8.26 1.16
CA LEU A 126 -18.27 -9.40 0.50
C LEU A 126 -17.19 -10.28 -0.12
N PRO A 127 -17.18 -11.59 0.15
CA PRO A 127 -16.28 -12.52 -0.52
C PRO A 127 -16.44 -12.40 -2.04
N ILE A 128 -15.33 -12.16 -2.74
CA ILE A 128 -15.34 -11.91 -4.20
C ILE A 128 -15.96 -13.08 -4.95
N GLU A 129 -15.73 -14.29 -4.44
CA GLU A 129 -16.24 -15.55 -4.99
C GLU A 129 -17.78 -15.65 -4.95
N MET A 130 -18.43 -14.94 -3.99
CA MET A 130 -19.90 -14.94 -3.89
C MET A 130 -20.57 -14.13 -5.00
N ILE A 131 -19.89 -13.13 -5.54
CA ILE A 131 -20.41 -12.31 -6.65
C ILE A 131 -20.15 -13.00 -7.97
N GLY A 132 -18.96 -13.60 -8.12
CA GLY A 132 -18.57 -14.40 -9.28
C GLY A 132 -18.44 -13.60 -10.59
N GLY A 133 -18.33 -14.33 -11.70
CA GLY A 133 -18.39 -13.77 -13.04
C GLY A 133 -17.34 -12.73 -13.37
N GLY A 134 -17.73 -11.70 -14.12
CA GLY A 134 -16.84 -10.63 -14.57
C GLY A 134 -16.28 -9.77 -13.43
N PHE A 135 -17.01 -9.62 -12.33
CA PHE A 135 -16.53 -8.88 -11.16
C PHE A 135 -15.38 -9.60 -10.46
N GLU A 136 -15.47 -10.92 -10.31
CA GLU A 136 -14.40 -11.74 -9.75
C GLU A 136 -13.13 -11.65 -10.59
N ALA A 137 -13.27 -11.76 -11.94
CA ALA A 137 -12.14 -11.61 -12.86
C ALA A 137 -11.50 -10.24 -12.76
N PHE A 138 -12.30 -9.17 -12.64
CA PHE A 138 -11.82 -7.81 -12.46
C PHE A 138 -11.07 -7.62 -11.14
N CYS A 139 -11.63 -8.09 -10.02
CA CYS A 139 -10.97 -8.02 -8.70
C CYS A 139 -9.64 -8.80 -8.69
N ASN A 140 -9.64 -10.00 -9.29
CA ASN A 140 -8.44 -10.84 -9.39
C ASN A 140 -7.38 -10.27 -10.36
N ALA A 141 -7.73 -9.32 -11.23
CA ALA A 141 -6.77 -8.56 -12.02
C ALA A 141 -6.14 -7.38 -11.25
N LEU A 142 -6.66 -7.03 -10.06
CA LEU A 142 -6.21 -5.88 -9.28
C LEU A 142 -5.35 -6.32 -8.08
N PRO A 143 -4.40 -5.46 -7.63
CA PRO A 143 -3.49 -5.81 -6.55
C PRO A 143 -4.16 -5.99 -5.19
N PHE A 144 -5.34 -5.41 -4.99
CA PHE A 144 -6.04 -5.39 -3.70
C PHE A 144 -6.51 -6.78 -3.27
N ALA A 145 -7.06 -7.58 -4.20
CA ALA A 145 -7.44 -8.96 -3.95
C ALA A 145 -6.21 -9.84 -3.66
N HIS A 146 -5.13 -9.65 -4.42
CA HIS A 146 -3.88 -10.36 -4.18
C HIS A 146 -3.27 -10.03 -2.82
N ALA A 147 -3.30 -8.76 -2.40
CA ALA A 147 -2.83 -8.36 -1.07
C ALA A 147 -3.62 -9.05 0.05
N ALA A 148 -4.96 -9.10 -0.06
CA ALA A 148 -5.81 -9.76 0.92
C ALA A 148 -5.59 -11.28 0.96
N LYS A 149 -5.50 -11.93 -0.22
CA LYS A 149 -5.20 -13.36 -0.34
C LYS A 149 -3.82 -13.70 0.20
N ALA A 150 -2.80 -12.86 -0.04
CA ALA A 150 -1.46 -13.06 0.50
C ALA A 150 -1.45 -13.08 2.04
N VAL A 151 -2.13 -12.13 2.70
CA VAL A 151 -2.24 -12.13 4.17
C VAL A 151 -3.03 -13.35 4.67
N GLN A 152 -4.09 -13.75 3.97
CA GLN A 152 -4.91 -14.92 4.31
C GLN A 152 -4.10 -16.22 4.22
N LEU A 153 -3.35 -16.42 3.12
CA LEU A 153 -2.52 -17.59 2.89
C LEU A 153 -1.35 -17.67 3.88
N ALA A 154 -0.78 -16.51 4.24
CA ALA A 154 0.24 -16.45 5.28
C ALA A 154 -0.29 -16.94 6.64
N LEU A 155 -1.51 -16.51 7.03
CA LEU A 155 -2.17 -16.99 8.24
C LEU A 155 -2.48 -18.50 8.19
N ALA A 156 -2.84 -19.00 7.01
CA ALA A 156 -3.09 -20.43 6.77
C ALA A 156 -1.80 -21.26 6.63
N GLN A 157 -0.63 -20.61 6.58
CA GLN A 157 0.69 -21.24 6.39
C GLN A 157 0.84 -21.98 5.04
N ASP A 158 0.05 -21.60 4.03
CA ASP A 158 0.20 -22.09 2.65
C ASP A 158 1.22 -21.23 1.90
N LEU A 159 2.49 -21.58 2.06
CA LEU A 159 3.61 -20.83 1.47
C LEU A 159 3.68 -20.98 -0.06
N ASN A 160 3.20 -22.09 -0.62
CA ASN A 160 3.27 -22.31 -2.06
C ASN A 160 2.34 -21.36 -2.82
N SER A 161 1.08 -21.28 -2.40
CA SER A 161 0.10 -20.35 -2.98
C SER A 161 0.42 -18.89 -2.65
N LEU A 162 1.02 -18.63 -1.48
CA LEU A 162 1.44 -17.29 -1.04
C LEU A 162 2.42 -16.63 -2.02
N LEU A 163 3.42 -17.37 -2.51
CA LEU A 163 4.46 -16.81 -3.38
C LEU A 163 3.89 -16.18 -4.66
N LEU A 164 2.86 -16.80 -5.25
CA LEU A 164 2.20 -16.27 -6.44
C LEU A 164 1.54 -14.90 -6.15
N HIS A 165 0.83 -14.79 -5.04
CA HIS A 165 0.15 -13.54 -4.68
C HIS A 165 1.15 -12.45 -4.27
N LEU A 166 2.24 -12.81 -3.59
CA LEU A 166 3.34 -11.88 -3.29
C LEU A 166 4.02 -11.34 -4.56
N PHE A 167 4.23 -12.20 -5.55
CA PHE A 167 4.77 -11.77 -6.85
C PHE A 167 3.88 -10.69 -7.48
N TRP A 168 2.56 -10.88 -7.52
CA TRP A 168 1.63 -9.90 -8.05
C TRP A 168 1.64 -8.59 -7.24
N VAL A 169 1.65 -8.67 -5.90
CA VAL A 169 1.72 -7.48 -5.02
C VAL A 169 3.00 -6.68 -5.30
N LEU A 170 4.15 -7.34 -5.39
CA LEU A 170 5.42 -6.68 -5.68
C LEU A 170 5.46 -6.11 -7.11
N LEU A 171 4.94 -6.85 -8.10
CA LEU A 171 4.86 -6.38 -9.47
C LEU A 171 4.07 -5.07 -9.56
N TYR A 172 2.90 -4.98 -8.91
CA TYR A 172 2.12 -3.76 -8.87
C TYR A 172 2.81 -2.65 -8.06
N ALA A 173 3.50 -2.98 -6.98
CA ALA A 173 4.30 -2.00 -6.23
C ALA A 173 5.36 -1.35 -7.14
N PHE A 174 6.08 -2.14 -7.93
CA PHE A 174 7.03 -1.61 -8.92
C PHE A 174 6.33 -0.84 -10.04
N LEU A 175 5.18 -1.33 -10.53
CA LEU A 175 4.40 -0.66 -11.56
C LEU A 175 3.93 0.74 -11.14
N PHE A 176 3.66 0.97 -9.87
CA PHE A 176 3.32 2.28 -9.33
C PHE A 176 4.56 3.11 -8.95
N PHE A 177 5.60 2.46 -8.46
CA PHE A 177 6.84 3.12 -8.05
C PHE A 177 7.58 3.78 -9.23
N ILE A 178 7.74 3.07 -10.35
CA ILE A 178 8.48 3.57 -11.51
C ILE A 178 7.84 4.86 -12.08
N PRO A 179 6.53 4.91 -12.37
CA PRO A 179 5.90 6.14 -12.83
C PRO A 179 5.96 7.27 -11.78
N SER A 180 5.90 6.97 -10.49
CA SER A 180 6.01 7.99 -9.45
C SER A 180 7.37 8.71 -9.50
N VAL A 181 8.47 7.95 -9.66
CA VAL A 181 9.83 8.50 -9.86
C VAL A 181 9.90 9.34 -11.14
N TRP A 182 9.32 8.83 -12.22
CA TRP A 182 9.39 9.50 -13.52
C TRP A 182 8.60 10.82 -13.54
N ILE A 183 7.38 10.81 -13.01
CA ILE A 183 6.54 12.01 -12.89
C ILE A 183 7.20 13.03 -11.98
N PHE A 184 7.71 12.60 -10.83
CA PHE A 184 8.44 13.47 -9.91
C PHE A 184 9.64 14.10 -10.58
N LYS A 185 10.47 13.32 -11.27
CA LYS A 185 11.64 13.82 -12.01
C LYS A 185 11.27 14.83 -13.10
N LYS A 186 10.19 14.60 -13.84
CA LYS A 186 9.72 15.51 -14.88
C LYS A 186 9.28 16.86 -14.31
N ARG A 187 8.59 16.82 -13.16
CA ARG A 187 8.11 18.04 -12.51
C ARG A 187 9.18 18.84 -11.78
N MET A 188 10.31 18.22 -11.43
CA MET A 188 11.46 18.93 -10.85
C MET A 188 12.28 19.68 -11.89
N LYS A 189 12.14 19.38 -13.19
CA LYS A 189 12.90 20.00 -14.28
C LYS A 189 12.18 21.13 -14.98
N GLY A 190 10.90 21.32 -14.73
CA GLY A 190 10.07 22.42 -15.24
C GLY A 190 9.78 23.44 -14.19
#